data_deb41696378d2db6eb262919844c9764
#
_entry.id   deb41696378d2db6eb262919844c9764
#
_cell.length_a   1.000
_cell.length_b   1.000
_cell.length_c   1.000
_cell.angle_alpha   90.00
_cell.angle_beta   90.00
_cell.angle_gamma   90.00
#
_symmetry.space_group_name_H-M   'P 1'
#
loop_
_entity.id
_entity.type
_entity.pdbx_description
1 polymer ?
#
loop_
_entity_poly.entity_id
_entity_poly.type
_entity_poly.pdbx_seq_one_letter_code
_entity_poly.pdbx_strand_id
1 'polypeptide(L)'
;MQIFNAVIAPQTAEDTLKYARIYAHYLYDEAHEAIECVSWLNFAHIAQHNLAHEHPTSVEIYYLHLLLCDSTFKGARFVVIDEVQDYTPAQLYVLTQTFHGAHFIFAGDERQALTINRSSFSDIKHVLAHANIAYKHMFLSTSYRSSKEITDLFWSIFSAREGTDIVSVQMEGEKPHFISCDEPILKPMWKVYKSL
;
A
#
# COMPACT_ATOMS: atom_id res chain seq x y z
N MET A 1 6.44 -2.02 44.92
CA MET A 1 6.70 -2.12 46.38
C MET A 1 5.54 -2.59 47.19
N GLN A 2 4.29 -2.30 46.85
CA GLN A 2 3.09 -2.77 47.57
C GLN A 2 2.83 -4.29 47.46
N ILE A 3 3.17 -4.94 46.35
CA ILE A 3 2.95 -6.38 46.12
C ILE A 3 3.86 -7.22 47.02
N PHE A 4 5.09 -6.77 47.27
CA PHE A 4 6.04 -7.49 48.10
C PHE A 4 5.67 -7.51 49.60
N ASN A 5 5.00 -6.46 50.07
CA ASN A 5 4.55 -6.36 51.46
C ASN A 5 3.30 -7.21 51.78
N ALA A 6 2.61 -7.68 50.74
CA ALA A 6 1.42 -8.54 50.92
C ALA A 6 1.78 -10.05 51.02
N VAL A 7 3.00 -10.42 50.64
CA VAL A 7 3.44 -11.83 50.65
C VAL A 7 4.38 -12.09 51.80
N ILE A 8 3.83 -12.26 52.98
CA ILE A 8 4.61 -12.41 54.22
C ILE A 8 5.29 -13.80 54.35
N ALA A 9 4.76 -14.82 53.75
CA ALA A 9 5.43 -16.12 53.57
C ALA A 9 4.66 -16.98 52.54
N PRO A 10 5.25 -17.37 51.42
CA PRO A 10 4.66 -18.37 50.55
C PRO A 10 4.58 -19.70 51.29
N GLN A 11 3.40 -20.31 51.33
CA GLN A 11 3.18 -21.54 52.09
C GLN A 11 3.63 -22.79 51.34
N THR A 12 3.76 -22.69 50.01
CA THR A 12 4.17 -23.82 49.17
C THR A 12 5.22 -23.39 48.13
N ALA A 13 5.95 -24.35 47.55
CA ALA A 13 6.88 -24.09 46.47
C ALA A 13 6.18 -23.51 45.24
N GLU A 14 4.93 -23.87 45.01
CA GLU A 14 4.09 -23.36 43.92
C GLU A 14 3.73 -21.90 44.13
N ASP A 15 3.36 -21.51 45.36
CA ASP A 15 3.11 -20.11 45.70
C ASP A 15 4.36 -19.25 45.52
N THR A 16 5.55 -19.76 45.94
CA THR A 16 6.83 -19.09 45.74
C THR A 16 7.08 -18.83 44.27
N LEU A 17 6.87 -19.82 43.43
CA LEU A 17 7.07 -19.70 41.98
C LEU A 17 6.09 -18.71 41.33
N LYS A 18 4.81 -18.76 41.78
CA LYS A 18 3.77 -17.82 41.33
C LYS A 18 4.13 -16.37 41.66
N TYR A 19 4.52 -16.10 42.89
CA TYR A 19 4.87 -14.74 43.29
C TYR A 19 6.19 -14.27 42.70
N ALA A 20 7.15 -15.16 42.52
CA ALA A 20 8.39 -14.84 41.82
C ALA A 20 8.14 -14.42 40.35
N ARG A 21 7.22 -15.10 39.68
CA ARG A 21 6.81 -14.72 38.30
C ARG A 21 6.12 -13.36 38.27
N ILE A 22 5.18 -13.09 39.18
CA ILE A 22 4.49 -11.79 39.27
C ILE A 22 5.49 -10.67 39.55
N TYR A 23 6.46 -10.90 40.43
CA TYR A 23 7.47 -9.90 40.73
C TYR A 23 8.46 -9.68 39.58
N ALA A 24 8.88 -10.75 38.91
CA ALA A 24 9.71 -10.62 37.73
C ALA A 24 8.97 -9.85 36.63
N HIS A 25 7.71 -10.12 36.39
CA HIS A 25 6.89 -9.37 35.44
C HIS A 25 6.83 -7.88 35.80
N TYR A 26 6.62 -7.54 37.06
CA TYR A 26 6.60 -6.16 37.55
C TYR A 26 7.95 -5.44 37.39
N LEU A 27 9.07 -6.14 37.66
CA LEU A 27 10.41 -5.54 37.52
C LEU A 27 10.85 -5.32 36.07
N TYR A 28 10.38 -6.18 35.18
CA TYR A 28 10.82 -6.19 33.77
C TYR A 28 9.69 -5.88 32.79
N ASP A 29 8.64 -5.19 33.27
CA ASP A 29 7.46 -4.90 32.47
C ASP A 29 7.80 -4.09 31.21
N GLU A 30 8.64 -3.05 31.34
CA GLU A 30 9.12 -2.25 30.21
C GLU A 30 9.95 -3.10 29.21
N ALA A 31 10.78 -3.99 29.71
CA ALA A 31 11.58 -4.87 28.86
C ALA A 31 10.71 -5.94 28.20
N HIS A 32 9.69 -6.42 28.89
CA HIS A 32 8.71 -7.36 28.36
C HIS A 32 7.91 -6.74 27.21
N GLU A 33 7.38 -5.54 27.45
CA GLU A 33 6.68 -4.75 26.43
C GLU A 33 7.58 -4.45 25.23
N ALA A 34 8.83 -4.06 25.45
CA ALA A 34 9.79 -3.82 24.39
C ALA A 34 10.06 -5.08 23.55
N ILE A 35 10.13 -6.25 24.19
CA ILE A 35 10.31 -7.53 23.49
C ILE A 35 9.06 -7.90 22.69
N GLU A 36 7.88 -7.81 23.28
CA GLU A 36 6.61 -8.12 22.63
C GLU A 36 6.33 -7.21 21.43
N CYS A 37 6.56 -5.90 21.58
CA CYS A 37 6.39 -4.90 20.54
C CYS A 37 7.57 -4.82 19.55
N VAL A 38 8.63 -5.61 19.78
CA VAL A 38 9.88 -5.60 18.98
C VAL A 38 10.54 -4.21 18.90
N SER A 39 10.22 -3.32 19.83
CA SER A 39 10.70 -1.93 19.84
C SER A 39 12.20 -1.79 20.14
N TRP A 40 12.85 -2.85 20.59
CA TRP A 40 14.30 -2.93 20.77
C TRP A 40 15.09 -3.04 19.45
N LEU A 41 14.41 -3.36 18.33
CA LEU A 41 15.04 -3.41 17.00
C LEU A 41 14.92 -2.05 16.30
N ASN A 42 16.08 -1.51 15.91
CA ASN A 42 16.12 -0.34 15.05
C ASN A 42 16.06 -0.74 13.57
N PHE A 43 14.85 -0.92 13.04
CA PHE A 43 14.62 -1.33 11.66
C PHE A 43 15.22 -0.39 10.62
N ALA A 44 15.24 0.92 10.89
CA ALA A 44 15.84 1.90 9.99
C ALA A 44 17.35 1.69 9.89
N HIS A 45 18.03 1.46 11.00
CA HIS A 45 19.46 1.18 11.02
C HIS A 45 19.79 -0.17 10.34
N ILE A 46 18.97 -1.19 10.58
CA ILE A 46 19.11 -2.50 9.92
C ILE A 46 18.95 -2.33 8.41
N ALA A 47 17.96 -1.56 7.96
CA ALA A 47 17.74 -1.27 6.55
C ALA A 47 18.92 -0.54 5.91
N GLN A 48 19.41 0.52 6.54
CA GLN A 48 20.59 1.27 6.09
C GLN A 48 21.81 0.36 5.88
N HIS A 49 22.06 -0.50 6.86
CA HIS A 49 23.22 -1.40 6.82
C HIS A 49 23.11 -2.46 5.72
N ASN A 50 21.94 -3.05 5.53
CA ASN A 50 21.74 -4.16 4.58
C ASN A 50 21.52 -3.69 3.14
N LEU A 51 20.89 -2.52 2.94
CA LEU A 51 20.59 -1.99 1.61
C LEU A 51 21.70 -1.08 1.08
N ALA A 52 22.71 -0.79 1.90
CA ALA A 52 23.86 0.06 1.56
C ALA A 52 23.48 1.46 1.05
N HIS A 53 22.36 2.01 1.54
CA HIS A 53 21.98 3.41 1.27
C HIS A 53 21.49 4.12 2.53
N GLU A 54 21.76 5.43 2.60
CA GLU A 54 21.57 6.23 3.83
C GLU A 54 20.10 6.43 4.24
N HIS A 55 19.18 6.40 3.29
CA HIS A 55 17.79 6.73 3.52
C HIS A 55 16.85 5.63 3.03
N PRO A 56 16.67 4.57 3.83
CA PRO A 56 15.71 3.53 3.50
C PRO A 56 14.28 4.08 3.46
N THR A 57 13.51 3.62 2.50
CA THR A 57 12.11 3.97 2.36
C THR A 57 11.25 3.31 3.44
N SER A 58 10.08 3.88 3.73
CA SER A 58 9.13 3.27 4.67
C SER A 58 8.71 1.85 4.25
N VAL A 59 8.68 1.59 2.95
CA VAL A 59 8.34 0.26 2.39
C VAL A 59 9.42 -0.77 2.72
N GLU A 60 10.69 -0.40 2.58
CA GLU A 60 11.82 -1.27 2.91
C GLU A 60 11.88 -1.55 4.41
N ILE A 61 11.67 -0.53 5.23
CA ILE A 61 11.60 -0.68 6.69
C ILE A 61 10.46 -1.61 7.09
N TYR A 62 9.28 -1.42 6.51
CA TYR A 62 8.11 -2.24 6.80
C TYR A 62 8.29 -3.69 6.31
N TYR A 63 8.94 -3.88 5.15
CA TYR A 63 9.27 -5.22 4.67
C TYR A 63 10.20 -5.98 5.63
N LEU A 64 11.21 -5.30 6.17
CA LEU A 64 12.06 -5.88 7.22
C LEU A 64 11.26 -6.24 8.47
N HIS A 65 10.31 -5.39 8.85
CA HIS A 65 9.41 -5.68 9.97
C HIS A 65 8.57 -6.94 9.71
N LEU A 66 8.05 -7.11 8.51
CA LEU A 66 7.32 -8.33 8.11
C LEU A 66 8.21 -9.59 8.19
N LEU A 67 9.46 -9.49 7.73
CA LEU A 67 10.40 -10.61 7.73
C LEU A 67 10.83 -11.04 9.13
N LEU A 68 11.02 -10.07 10.04
CA LEU A 68 11.59 -10.33 11.36
C LEU A 68 10.54 -10.56 12.45
N CYS A 69 9.31 -10.07 12.25
CA CYS A 69 8.29 -10.00 13.32
C CYS A 69 6.99 -10.72 13.01
N ASP A 70 6.89 -11.46 11.90
CA ASP A 70 5.63 -12.12 11.45
C ASP A 70 4.40 -11.18 11.53
N SER A 71 4.56 -9.92 11.09
CA SER A 71 3.53 -8.89 11.16
C SER A 71 2.48 -9.07 10.06
N THR A 72 2.08 -10.31 9.79
CA THR A 72 1.05 -10.62 8.80
C THR A 72 -0.35 -10.38 9.36
N PHE A 73 -1.23 -9.79 8.56
CA PHE A 73 -2.62 -9.56 8.95
C PHE A 73 -3.52 -10.69 8.44
N LYS A 74 -3.92 -11.59 9.34
CA LYS A 74 -4.70 -12.80 9.01
C LYS A 74 -6.23 -12.57 8.96
N GLY A 75 -6.69 -11.37 9.31
CA GLY A 75 -8.12 -11.05 9.38
C GLY A 75 -8.80 -10.67 8.08
N ALA A 76 -8.04 -10.30 7.05
CA ALA A 76 -8.58 -9.88 5.76
C ALA A 76 -8.87 -11.11 4.87
N ARG A 77 -10.09 -11.21 4.39
CA ARG A 77 -10.46 -12.21 3.35
C ARG A 77 -10.32 -11.65 1.95
N PHE A 78 -10.55 -10.36 1.78
CA PHE A 78 -10.44 -9.63 0.52
C PHE A 78 -9.66 -8.35 0.73
N VAL A 79 -8.78 -8.03 -0.22
CA VAL A 79 -8.05 -6.78 -0.30
C VAL A 79 -8.31 -6.19 -1.69
N VAL A 80 -8.86 -4.99 -1.72
CA VAL A 80 -9.14 -4.26 -2.95
C VAL A 80 -8.17 -3.08 -3.03
N ILE A 81 -7.44 -3.01 -4.13
CA ILE A 81 -6.50 -1.91 -4.41
C ILE A 81 -6.99 -1.25 -5.69
N ASP A 82 -7.48 -0.04 -5.55
CA ASP A 82 -7.86 0.82 -6.66
C ASP A 82 -6.68 1.69 -7.08
N GLU A 83 -6.71 2.19 -8.32
CA GLU A 83 -5.62 2.98 -8.93
C GLU A 83 -4.25 2.29 -8.74
N VAL A 84 -4.22 0.98 -8.99
CA VAL A 84 -3.03 0.13 -8.72
C VAL A 84 -1.77 0.63 -9.44
N GLN A 85 -1.90 1.34 -10.57
CA GLN A 85 -0.79 1.95 -11.29
C GLN A 85 -0.06 3.01 -10.45
N ASP A 86 -0.68 3.50 -9.37
CA ASP A 86 -0.09 4.50 -8.48
C ASP A 86 0.85 3.91 -7.43
N TYR A 87 0.88 2.61 -7.31
CA TYR A 87 1.76 1.88 -6.40
C TYR A 87 3.05 1.46 -7.09
N THR A 88 4.14 1.44 -6.34
CA THR A 88 5.39 0.82 -6.80
C THR A 88 5.31 -0.71 -6.68
N PRO A 89 6.08 -1.47 -7.49
CA PRO A 89 6.15 -2.93 -7.37
C PRO A 89 6.49 -3.41 -5.95
N ALA A 90 7.39 -2.68 -5.26
CA ALA A 90 7.77 -2.99 -3.89
C ALA A 90 6.60 -2.83 -2.90
N GLN A 91 5.80 -1.75 -3.05
CA GLN A 91 4.60 -1.55 -2.23
C GLN A 91 3.58 -2.67 -2.45
N LEU A 92 3.33 -3.03 -3.70
CA LEU A 92 2.41 -4.12 -4.03
C LEU A 92 2.89 -5.46 -3.47
N TYR A 93 4.19 -5.74 -3.59
CA TYR A 93 4.76 -6.96 -3.01
C TYR A 93 4.56 -7.00 -1.50
N VAL A 94 4.90 -5.93 -0.80
CA VAL A 94 4.74 -5.82 0.66
C VAL A 94 3.28 -6.01 1.07
N LEU A 95 2.32 -5.43 0.33
CA LEU A 95 0.89 -5.63 0.59
C LEU A 95 0.49 -7.10 0.43
N THR A 96 1.00 -7.80 -0.59
CA THR A 96 0.72 -9.25 -0.76
C THR A 96 1.27 -10.09 0.39
N GLN A 97 2.41 -9.71 0.95
CA GLN A 97 3.00 -10.39 2.11
C GLN A 97 2.24 -10.05 3.41
N THR A 98 1.85 -8.78 3.60
CA THR A 98 1.08 -8.33 4.77
C THR A 98 -0.25 -9.06 4.89
N PHE A 99 -0.97 -9.19 3.78
CA PHE A 99 -2.28 -9.83 3.74
C PHE A 99 -2.22 -11.25 3.16
N HIS A 100 -1.24 -12.02 3.63
CA HIS A 100 -1.04 -13.38 3.15
C HIS A 100 -2.31 -14.23 3.33
N GLY A 101 -2.77 -14.86 2.24
CA GLY A 101 -3.99 -15.67 2.22
C GLY A 101 -5.28 -14.90 1.90
N ALA A 102 -5.24 -13.58 1.72
CA ALA A 102 -6.38 -12.81 1.23
C ALA A 102 -6.55 -12.95 -0.30
N HIS A 103 -7.78 -12.75 -0.77
CA HIS A 103 -8.06 -12.58 -2.19
C HIS A 103 -7.86 -11.13 -2.58
N PHE A 104 -7.01 -10.89 -3.59
CA PHE A 104 -6.71 -9.54 -4.07
C PHE A 104 -7.55 -9.18 -5.30
N ILE A 105 -8.02 -7.95 -5.33
CA ILE A 105 -8.63 -7.31 -6.50
C ILE A 105 -7.80 -6.06 -6.77
N PHE A 106 -7.12 -6.03 -7.92
CA PHE A 106 -6.38 -4.87 -8.39
C PHE A 106 -7.18 -4.21 -9.51
N ALA A 107 -7.54 -2.95 -9.32
CA ALA A 107 -8.20 -2.13 -10.31
C ALA A 107 -7.30 -0.94 -10.67
N GLY A 108 -7.29 -0.54 -11.93
CA GLY A 108 -6.51 0.60 -12.36
C GLY A 108 -6.49 0.78 -13.87
N ASP A 109 -5.90 1.88 -14.30
CA ASP A 109 -5.71 2.22 -15.71
C ASP A 109 -4.25 2.64 -15.94
N GLU A 110 -3.50 1.79 -16.63
CA GLU A 110 -2.08 2.02 -16.92
C GLU A 110 -1.84 3.34 -17.68
N ARG A 111 -2.84 3.83 -18.42
CA ARG A 111 -2.76 5.07 -19.19
C ARG A 111 -2.89 6.34 -18.36
N GLN A 112 -3.44 6.22 -17.15
CA GLN A 112 -3.57 7.31 -16.19
C GLN A 112 -2.36 7.44 -15.25
N ALA A 113 -1.34 6.62 -15.41
CA ALA A 113 -0.11 6.70 -14.61
C ALA A 113 0.60 8.05 -14.84
N LEU A 114 0.57 8.92 -13.84
CA LEU A 114 1.11 10.30 -13.94
C LEU A 114 2.61 10.40 -13.63
N THR A 115 3.25 9.35 -13.13
CA THR A 115 4.65 9.40 -12.68
C THR A 115 5.49 8.25 -13.22
N ILE A 116 6.79 8.53 -13.40
CA ILE A 116 7.76 7.67 -14.12
C ILE A 116 8.11 6.36 -13.36
N ASN A 117 7.87 6.29 -12.04
CA ASN A 117 8.32 5.16 -11.21
C ASN A 117 7.15 4.31 -10.67
N ARG A 118 6.10 4.13 -11.46
CA ARG A 118 4.89 3.39 -11.05
C ARG A 118 4.77 2.07 -11.78
N SER A 119 3.94 1.18 -11.26
CA SER A 119 3.80 -0.17 -11.80
C SER A 119 3.00 -0.19 -13.10
N SER A 120 3.57 -0.76 -14.15
CA SER A 120 2.82 -1.24 -15.31
C SER A 120 2.05 -2.51 -14.94
N PHE A 121 1.06 -2.88 -15.74
CA PHE A 121 0.40 -4.19 -15.56
C PHE A 121 1.37 -5.36 -15.72
N SER A 122 2.47 -5.19 -16.46
CA SER A 122 3.54 -6.18 -16.52
C SER A 122 4.23 -6.34 -15.16
N ASP A 123 4.56 -5.23 -14.50
CA ASP A 123 5.19 -5.26 -13.18
C ASP A 123 4.27 -5.89 -12.13
N ILE A 124 2.97 -5.58 -12.18
CA ILE A 124 1.98 -6.19 -11.30
C ILE A 124 1.94 -7.72 -11.49
N LYS A 125 1.96 -8.20 -12.75
CA LYS A 125 2.02 -9.64 -13.04
C LYS A 125 3.29 -10.29 -12.49
N HIS A 126 4.44 -9.60 -12.59
CA HIS A 126 5.70 -10.07 -12.03
C HIS A 126 5.65 -10.16 -10.51
N VAL A 127 5.06 -9.16 -9.83
CA VAL A 127 4.85 -9.17 -8.38
C VAL A 127 3.98 -10.35 -7.96
N LEU A 128 2.85 -10.56 -8.64
CA LEU A 128 1.93 -11.67 -8.34
C LEU A 128 2.58 -13.03 -8.56
N ALA A 129 3.35 -13.19 -9.64
CA ALA A 129 4.10 -14.41 -9.92
C ALA A 129 5.14 -14.68 -8.84
N HIS A 130 5.88 -13.64 -8.39
CA HIS A 130 6.87 -13.76 -7.31
C HIS A 130 6.23 -14.10 -5.96
N ALA A 131 5.03 -13.57 -5.70
CA ALA A 131 4.24 -13.89 -4.51
C ALA A 131 3.49 -15.24 -4.61
N ASN A 132 3.65 -16.00 -5.71
CA ASN A 132 2.91 -17.23 -6.01
C ASN A 132 1.38 -17.07 -5.98
N ILE A 133 0.87 -15.90 -6.42
CA ILE A 133 -0.56 -15.61 -6.48
C ILE A 133 -1.04 -15.84 -7.91
N ALA A 134 -1.95 -16.79 -8.08
CA ALA A 134 -2.65 -17.00 -9.35
C ALA A 134 -3.63 -15.85 -9.58
N TYR A 135 -3.69 -15.34 -10.81
CA TYR A 135 -4.54 -14.19 -11.15
C TYR A 135 -5.33 -14.43 -12.44
N LYS A 136 -6.42 -13.71 -12.58
CA LYS A 136 -7.18 -13.56 -13.82
C LYS A 136 -7.18 -12.08 -14.21
N HIS A 137 -6.72 -11.79 -15.43
CA HIS A 137 -6.77 -10.42 -15.97
C HIS A 137 -8.05 -10.21 -16.75
N MET A 138 -8.73 -9.08 -16.49
CA MET A 138 -9.96 -8.69 -17.16
C MET A 138 -9.85 -7.23 -17.62
N PHE A 139 -10.38 -6.95 -18.78
CA PHE A 139 -10.46 -5.58 -19.32
C PHE A 139 -11.89 -5.09 -19.27
N LEU A 140 -12.06 -3.82 -18.86
CA LEU A 140 -13.31 -3.10 -18.99
C LEU A 140 -13.18 -2.17 -20.20
N SER A 141 -13.92 -2.48 -21.27
CA SER A 141 -13.87 -1.73 -22.54
C SER A 141 -14.99 -0.71 -22.70
N THR A 142 -15.80 -0.49 -21.65
CA THR A 142 -16.96 0.39 -21.70
C THR A 142 -16.79 1.53 -20.70
N SER A 143 -16.84 2.76 -21.20
CA SER A 143 -16.85 3.97 -20.37
C SER A 143 -18.28 4.44 -20.11
N TYR A 144 -18.64 4.55 -18.83
CA TYR A 144 -19.93 5.10 -18.38
C TYR A 144 -19.79 6.51 -17.82
N ARG A 145 -18.58 7.02 -17.65
CA ARG A 145 -18.29 8.29 -16.97
C ARG A 145 -18.17 9.47 -17.92
N SER A 146 -17.59 9.25 -19.10
CA SER A 146 -17.26 10.31 -20.04
C SER A 146 -18.08 10.22 -21.30
N SER A 147 -18.42 11.37 -21.91
CA SER A 147 -19.07 11.41 -23.21
C SER A 147 -18.17 10.82 -24.29
N LYS A 148 -18.78 10.52 -25.44
CA LYS A 148 -18.04 9.97 -26.58
C LYS A 148 -16.90 10.91 -27.02
N GLU A 149 -17.17 12.22 -27.12
CA GLU A 149 -16.21 13.22 -27.58
C GLU A 149 -15.00 13.34 -26.66
N ILE A 150 -15.22 13.27 -25.34
CA ILE A 150 -14.11 13.26 -24.36
C ILE A 150 -13.33 11.95 -24.46
N THR A 151 -14.02 10.84 -24.61
CA THR A 151 -13.40 9.53 -24.75
C THR A 151 -12.56 9.47 -26.03
N ASP A 152 -13.08 9.94 -27.16
CA ASP A 152 -12.38 9.98 -28.46
C ASP A 152 -11.15 10.90 -28.39
N LEU A 153 -11.27 12.07 -27.74
CA LEU A 153 -10.12 12.97 -27.54
C LEU A 153 -9.04 12.29 -26.70
N PHE A 154 -9.39 11.69 -25.58
CA PHE A 154 -8.45 10.98 -24.72
C PHE A 154 -7.70 9.87 -25.51
N TRP A 155 -8.45 9.11 -26.30
CA TRP A 155 -7.89 8.08 -27.15
C TRP A 155 -6.98 8.62 -28.23
N SER A 156 -7.31 9.75 -28.85
CA SER A 156 -6.48 10.38 -29.88
C SER A 156 -5.08 10.74 -29.39
N ILE A 157 -4.95 11.05 -28.10
CA ILE A 157 -3.65 11.36 -27.46
C ILE A 157 -2.80 10.08 -27.26
N PHE A 158 -3.46 8.93 -27.04
CA PHE A 158 -2.78 7.66 -26.72
C PHE A 158 -2.76 6.65 -27.87
N SER A 159 -3.33 6.97 -29.03
CA SER A 159 -3.52 6.04 -30.17
C SER A 159 -2.24 5.51 -30.83
N ALA A 160 -1.07 5.86 -30.33
CA ALA A 160 0.19 5.25 -30.77
C ALA A 160 0.51 3.90 -30.09
N ARG A 161 -0.32 3.41 -29.17
CA ARG A 161 -0.12 2.14 -28.47
C ARG A 161 -1.33 1.24 -28.66
N GLU A 162 -1.08 0.01 -29.12
CA GLU A 162 -2.07 -1.04 -29.31
C GLU A 162 -2.94 -1.24 -28.05
N GLY A 163 -4.25 -1.14 -28.19
CA GLY A 163 -5.18 -1.39 -27.11
C GLY A 163 -6.62 -1.43 -27.59
N THR A 164 -7.43 -2.16 -26.89
CA THR A 164 -8.87 -2.30 -27.12
C THR A 164 -9.57 -0.94 -27.14
N ASP A 165 -10.35 -0.69 -28.19
CA ASP A 165 -11.21 0.49 -28.29
C ASP A 165 -12.17 0.54 -27.11
N ILE A 166 -12.16 1.63 -26.37
CA ILE A 166 -13.16 1.86 -25.31
C ILE A 166 -14.36 2.54 -25.95
N VAL A 167 -15.52 1.96 -25.75
CA VAL A 167 -16.80 2.51 -26.21
C VAL A 167 -17.44 3.32 -25.08
N SER A 168 -17.75 4.59 -25.33
CA SER A 168 -18.58 5.38 -24.42
C SER A 168 -20.06 5.02 -24.60
N VAL A 169 -20.77 4.83 -23.49
CA VAL A 169 -22.21 4.57 -23.45
C VAL A 169 -22.99 5.87 -23.13
N GLN A 170 -22.29 6.93 -22.72
CA GLN A 170 -22.95 8.21 -22.46
C GLN A 170 -23.41 8.88 -23.76
N MET A 171 -24.50 9.66 -23.65
CA MET A 171 -25.00 10.48 -24.73
C MET A 171 -23.93 11.45 -25.26
N GLU A 172 -24.11 11.91 -26.50
CA GLU A 172 -23.29 12.92 -27.13
C GLU A 172 -23.12 14.14 -26.21
N GLY A 173 -21.87 14.56 -26.02
CA GLY A 173 -21.50 15.74 -25.25
C GLY A 173 -21.02 16.87 -26.15
N GLU A 174 -20.65 17.99 -25.57
CA GLU A 174 -19.99 19.06 -26.31
C GLU A 174 -18.57 18.63 -26.73
N LYS A 175 -18.17 19.04 -27.92
CA LYS A 175 -16.81 18.78 -28.41
C LYS A 175 -15.81 19.56 -27.58
N PRO A 176 -14.69 18.93 -27.18
CA PRO A 176 -13.62 19.63 -26.48
C PRO A 176 -13.08 20.80 -27.29
N HIS A 177 -12.91 21.95 -26.65
CA HIS A 177 -12.34 23.15 -27.24
C HIS A 177 -10.88 23.30 -26.83
N PHE A 178 -10.00 23.51 -27.85
CA PHE A 178 -8.60 23.81 -27.61
C PHE A 178 -8.43 25.33 -27.50
N ILE A 179 -7.93 25.80 -26.36
CA ILE A 179 -7.60 27.20 -26.12
C ILE A 179 -6.08 27.32 -26.17
N SER A 180 -5.57 28.08 -27.16
CA SER A 180 -4.14 28.42 -27.19
C SER A 180 -3.88 29.55 -26.19
N CYS A 181 -2.99 29.31 -25.25
CA CYS A 181 -2.52 30.31 -24.30
C CYS A 181 -1.09 30.72 -24.68
N ASP A 182 -0.90 31.98 -25.07
CA ASP A 182 0.42 32.54 -25.39
C ASP A 182 1.26 32.86 -24.15
N GLU A 183 0.70 32.71 -22.95
CA GLU A 183 1.41 32.88 -21.69
C GLU A 183 1.81 31.54 -21.06
N PRO A 184 3.00 31.44 -20.42
CA PRO A 184 3.38 30.23 -19.71
C PRO A 184 2.35 29.88 -18.62
N ILE A 185 1.96 28.62 -18.59
CA ILE A 185 0.89 28.05 -17.76
C ILE A 185 1.27 28.16 -16.27
N LEU A 186 1.10 29.32 -15.66
CA LEU A 186 1.24 29.52 -14.20
C LEU A 186 0.00 30.17 -13.57
N LYS A 187 -1.07 30.35 -14.30
CA LYS A 187 -2.36 30.75 -13.70
C LYS A 187 -3.19 29.51 -13.45
N PRO A 188 -3.65 29.27 -12.21
CA PRO A 188 -4.40 28.05 -11.88
C PRO A 188 -5.67 27.95 -12.72
N MET A 189 -5.86 26.81 -13.37
CA MET A 189 -6.96 26.48 -14.29
C MET A 189 -8.36 26.69 -13.69
N TRP A 190 -8.51 26.84 -12.37
CA TRP A 190 -9.79 27.08 -11.71
C TRP A 190 -10.46 28.43 -12.06
N LYS A 191 -9.72 29.38 -12.64
CA LYS A 191 -10.30 30.66 -13.11
C LYS A 191 -11.09 30.55 -14.41
N VAL A 192 -10.88 29.51 -15.19
CA VAL A 192 -11.57 29.32 -16.47
C VAL A 192 -13.03 28.86 -16.28
N TYR A 193 -13.34 28.22 -15.18
CA TYR A 193 -14.71 27.72 -14.88
C TYR A 193 -15.70 28.77 -14.32
N LYS A 194 -15.29 30.03 -14.16
CA LYS A 194 -16.18 31.10 -13.62
C LYS A 194 -16.75 32.06 -14.66
N SER A 195 -16.51 31.78 -15.94
CA SER A 195 -16.99 32.68 -17.05
C SER A 195 -17.83 31.97 -18.10
N LEU A 196 -18.52 30.88 -17.71
CA LEU A 196 -19.58 30.25 -18.49
C LEU A 196 -20.90 30.32 -17.71
#